data_2cca2599f8fd611d9f62c4461ced346d
#
_entry.id   2cca2599f8fd611d9f62c4461ced346d
#
_cell.length_a   1.000
_cell.length_b   1.000
_cell.length_c   1.000
_cell.angle_alpha   90.00
_cell.angle_beta   90.00
_cell.angle_gamma   90.00
#
_symmetry.space_group_name_H-M   'P 1'
#
loop_
_entity.id
_entity.type
_entity.pdbx_description
1 polymer ?
#
loop_
_entity_poly.entity_id
_entity_poly.type
_entity_poly.pdbx_seq_one_letter_code
_entity_poly.pdbx_strand_id
1 'polypeptide(L)'
;SDVYKRQETVTSKMLDDSMAYIQIQEFDDVTLDQFTEALDNARSEGMEGLIIDLRGNPGGNLSTVCDICRELLPKGLIVYTEDKYGNREEYSCDGTNPLEVPLVVLVDGNSASASEIMSGAVKDYGIGTLVGTTTYGKGIVQRIMQLTDNSAVKLTVSKYYTPKGNNIHKIGIEPDVEVEFDAQAYVEDGTDNQLNKAMEVLQEKMAE
;
A
#
# COMPACT_ATOMS: atom_id res chain seq x y z
N SER A 1 -22.09 27.86 -1.86
CA SER A 1 -21.25 26.87 -2.56
C SER A 1 -20.62 25.98 -1.50
N ASP A 2 -21.12 24.77 -1.37
CA ASP A 2 -20.52 23.77 -0.49
C ASP A 2 -19.18 23.38 -1.09
N VAL A 3 -18.11 23.93 -0.51
CA VAL A 3 -16.76 23.41 -0.72
C VAL A 3 -16.74 22.07 0.07
N TYR A 4 -17.03 20.98 -0.61
CA TYR A 4 -16.66 19.66 -0.11
C TYR A 4 -15.15 19.70 0.10
N LYS A 5 -14.72 19.80 1.35
CA LYS A 5 -13.33 19.59 1.70
C LYS A 5 -13.03 18.15 1.34
N ARG A 6 -12.31 17.91 0.24
CA ARG A 6 -11.83 16.59 -0.12
C ARG A 6 -11.10 16.05 1.10
N GLN A 7 -11.50 14.87 1.57
CA GLN A 7 -10.88 14.28 2.75
C GLN A 7 -9.42 13.97 2.41
N GLU A 8 -8.51 14.35 3.30
CA GLU A 8 -7.09 14.06 3.13
C GLU A 8 -6.85 12.59 3.44
N THR A 9 -6.37 11.84 2.46
CA THR A 9 -6.07 10.41 2.57
C THR A 9 -4.57 10.13 2.54
N VAL A 10 -3.78 11.12 2.14
CA VAL A 10 -2.31 11.06 2.09
C VAL A 10 -1.71 12.17 2.91
N THR A 11 -0.75 11.84 3.75
CA THR A 11 0.10 12.81 4.44
C THR A 11 1.56 12.52 4.12
N SER A 12 2.38 13.57 3.98
CA SER A 12 3.79 13.40 3.63
C SER A 12 4.70 14.38 4.38
N LYS A 13 5.95 14.00 4.54
CA LYS A 13 7.01 14.83 5.10
C LYS A 13 8.38 14.27 4.73
N MET A 14 9.40 15.11 4.74
CA MET A 14 10.77 14.63 4.86
C MET A 14 11.06 14.29 6.33
N LEU A 15 11.66 13.12 6.57
CA LEU A 15 12.10 12.70 7.92
C LEU A 15 13.47 13.30 8.25
N ASP A 16 14.31 13.44 7.22
CA ASP A 16 15.59 14.14 7.20
C ASP A 16 15.83 14.70 5.78
N ASP A 17 17.05 15.14 5.49
CA ASP A 17 17.37 15.76 4.19
C ASP A 17 17.28 14.78 2.99
N SER A 18 17.14 13.47 3.22
CA SER A 18 17.22 12.42 2.18
C SER A 18 16.08 11.39 2.22
N MET A 19 15.41 11.22 3.35
CA MET A 19 14.36 10.21 3.51
C MET A 19 12.96 10.83 3.49
N ALA A 20 12.16 10.47 2.49
CA ALA A 20 10.77 10.85 2.40
C ALA A 20 9.86 9.82 3.10
N TYR A 21 8.78 10.32 3.70
CA TYR A 21 7.72 9.53 4.31
C TYR A 21 6.38 9.95 3.75
N ILE A 22 5.62 8.95 3.25
CA ILE A 22 4.27 9.14 2.73
C ILE A 22 3.36 8.13 3.43
N GLN A 23 2.38 8.61 4.20
CA GLN A 23 1.34 7.79 4.78
C GLN A 23 0.10 7.80 3.89
N ILE A 24 -0.45 6.63 3.59
CA ILE A 24 -1.71 6.45 2.88
C ILE A 24 -2.72 5.86 3.87
N GLN A 25 -3.76 6.61 4.22
CA GLN A 25 -4.77 6.20 5.20
C GLN A 25 -5.82 5.27 4.60
N GLU A 26 -6.20 5.50 3.34
CA GLU A 26 -7.09 4.65 2.54
C GLU A 26 -6.90 4.93 1.05
N PHE A 27 -7.39 4.03 0.19
CA PHE A 27 -7.34 4.20 -1.26
C PHE A 27 -8.71 4.67 -1.77
N ASP A 28 -8.90 5.98 -1.86
CA ASP A 28 -10.11 6.62 -2.38
C ASP A 28 -9.83 7.34 -3.71
N ASP A 29 -10.85 7.94 -4.31
CA ASP A 29 -10.75 8.61 -5.62
C ASP A 29 -9.77 9.80 -5.63
N VAL A 30 -9.50 10.41 -4.46
CA VAL A 30 -8.57 11.53 -4.32
C VAL A 30 -7.13 11.11 -4.03
N THR A 31 -6.92 9.85 -3.64
CA THR A 31 -5.64 9.38 -3.10
C THR A 31 -4.54 9.39 -4.15
N LEU A 32 -4.85 9.08 -5.41
CA LEU A 32 -3.84 9.10 -6.49
C LEU A 32 -3.27 10.51 -6.67
N ASP A 33 -4.12 11.52 -6.80
CA ASP A 33 -3.68 12.92 -6.98
C ASP A 33 -2.80 13.38 -5.82
N GLN A 34 -3.23 13.08 -4.57
CA GLN A 34 -2.50 13.44 -3.35
C GLN A 34 -1.17 12.68 -3.23
N PHE A 35 -1.15 11.40 -3.59
CA PHE A 35 0.08 10.59 -3.58
C PHE A 35 1.08 11.08 -4.62
N THR A 36 0.63 11.37 -5.84
CA THR A 36 1.49 11.89 -6.92
C THR A 36 2.09 13.25 -6.53
N GLU A 37 1.28 14.15 -5.98
CA GLU A 37 1.76 15.44 -5.47
C GLU A 37 2.81 15.25 -4.35
N ALA A 38 2.56 14.36 -3.39
CA ALA A 38 3.48 14.05 -2.31
C ALA A 38 4.81 13.47 -2.81
N LEU A 39 4.74 12.55 -3.78
CA LEU A 39 5.91 11.92 -4.39
C LEU A 39 6.75 12.93 -5.20
N ASP A 40 6.10 13.80 -5.98
CA ASP A 40 6.76 14.84 -6.76
C ASP A 40 7.42 15.90 -5.87
N ASN A 41 6.77 16.28 -4.76
CA ASN A 41 7.35 17.15 -3.75
C ASN A 41 8.61 16.52 -3.14
N ALA A 42 8.53 15.25 -2.72
CA ALA A 42 9.68 14.52 -2.16
C ALA A 42 10.85 14.42 -3.16
N ARG A 43 10.55 14.15 -4.44
CA ARG A 43 11.56 14.17 -5.52
C ARG A 43 12.20 15.56 -5.68
N SER A 44 11.40 16.62 -5.62
CA SER A 44 11.90 18.01 -5.74
C SER A 44 12.74 18.45 -4.55
N GLU A 45 12.50 17.88 -3.37
CA GLU A 45 13.28 18.07 -2.14
C GLU A 45 14.54 17.20 -2.09
N GLY A 46 14.76 16.34 -3.10
CA GLY A 46 15.97 15.54 -3.25
C GLY A 46 15.95 14.23 -2.46
N MET A 47 14.78 13.57 -2.34
CA MET A 47 14.70 12.28 -1.67
C MET A 47 15.65 11.25 -2.31
N GLU A 48 16.35 10.50 -1.49
CA GLU A 48 17.21 9.38 -1.86
C GLU A 48 16.65 8.03 -1.37
N GLY A 49 15.58 8.06 -0.57
CA GLY A 49 14.84 6.90 -0.10
C GLY A 49 13.41 7.24 0.29
N LEU A 50 12.50 6.25 0.19
CA LEU A 50 11.09 6.43 0.44
C LEU A 50 10.56 5.42 1.46
N ILE A 51 9.79 5.90 2.45
CA ILE A 51 8.96 5.07 3.33
C ILE A 51 7.50 5.32 2.97
N ILE A 52 6.76 4.27 2.61
CA ILE A 52 5.31 4.29 2.49
C ILE A 52 4.70 3.63 3.71
N ASP A 53 3.82 4.33 4.43
CA ASP A 53 3.16 3.79 5.62
C ASP A 53 1.71 3.40 5.30
N LEU A 54 1.44 2.10 5.36
CA LEU A 54 0.12 1.49 5.16
C LEU A 54 -0.47 0.94 6.47
N ARG A 55 0.14 1.22 7.62
CA ARG A 55 -0.40 0.77 8.91
C ARG A 55 -1.77 1.40 9.15
N GLY A 56 -2.71 0.59 9.62
CA GLY A 56 -4.09 1.01 9.83
C GLY A 56 -4.92 1.22 8.57
N ASN A 57 -4.36 1.05 7.37
CA ASN A 57 -5.06 1.27 6.10
C ASN A 57 -5.92 0.06 5.71
N PRO A 58 -7.27 0.16 5.73
CA PRO A 58 -8.17 -0.97 5.46
C PRO A 58 -8.27 -1.34 3.97
N GLY A 59 -7.60 -0.58 3.10
CA GLY A 59 -7.68 -0.72 1.66
C GLY A 59 -8.49 0.39 0.98
N GLY A 60 -9.29 0.03 0.01
CA GLY A 60 -10.13 0.95 -0.76
C GLY A 60 -10.26 0.52 -2.21
N ASN A 61 -10.22 1.48 -3.13
CA ASN A 61 -10.45 1.28 -4.55
C ASN A 61 -9.31 0.50 -5.24
N LEU A 62 -9.66 -0.56 -5.94
CA LEU A 62 -8.70 -1.38 -6.71
C LEU A 62 -8.02 -0.58 -7.82
N SER A 63 -8.76 0.28 -8.53
CA SER A 63 -8.19 1.15 -9.57
C SER A 63 -7.13 2.08 -8.98
N THR A 64 -7.46 2.75 -7.88
CA THR A 64 -6.57 3.73 -7.24
C THR A 64 -5.25 3.10 -6.79
N VAL A 65 -5.29 1.93 -6.13
CA VAL A 65 -4.04 1.26 -5.74
C VAL A 65 -3.22 0.80 -6.95
N CYS A 66 -3.88 0.34 -8.02
CA CYS A 66 -3.17 -0.03 -9.25
C CYS A 66 -2.51 1.18 -9.92
N ASP A 67 -3.19 2.35 -9.91
CA ASP A 67 -2.63 3.58 -10.47
C ASP A 67 -1.43 4.06 -9.64
N ILE A 68 -1.51 4.02 -8.31
CA ILE A 68 -0.37 4.33 -7.43
C ILE A 68 0.78 3.33 -7.65
N CYS A 69 0.49 2.04 -7.79
CA CYS A 69 1.50 1.04 -8.10
C CYS A 69 2.23 1.31 -9.43
N ARG A 70 1.57 1.94 -10.42
CA ARG A 70 2.21 2.33 -11.68
C ARG A 70 3.26 3.42 -11.54
N GLU A 71 3.19 4.23 -10.48
CA GLU A 71 4.21 5.23 -10.13
C GLU A 71 5.42 4.65 -9.38
N LEU A 72 5.40 3.33 -9.07
CA LEU A 72 6.43 2.68 -8.25
C LEU A 72 7.05 1.47 -8.94
N LEU A 73 6.21 0.64 -9.60
CA LEU A 73 6.61 -0.68 -10.05
C LEU A 73 7.29 -0.64 -11.44
N PRO A 74 8.20 -1.58 -11.71
CA PRO A 74 8.66 -1.83 -13.06
C PRO A 74 7.51 -2.42 -13.92
N LYS A 75 7.77 -2.57 -15.23
CA LYS A 75 6.81 -3.20 -16.14
C LYS A 75 6.46 -4.61 -15.70
N GLY A 76 5.16 -4.88 -15.57
CA GLY A 76 4.64 -6.23 -15.27
C GLY A 76 3.26 -6.22 -14.63
N LEU A 77 2.89 -7.36 -14.08
CA LEU A 77 1.59 -7.57 -13.43
C LEU A 77 1.59 -6.94 -12.03
N ILE A 78 0.56 -6.17 -11.68
CA ILE A 78 0.37 -5.63 -10.33
C ILE A 78 -0.41 -6.64 -9.48
N VAL A 79 -1.54 -7.11 -9.99
CA VAL A 79 -2.47 -8.01 -9.33
C VAL A 79 -3.34 -8.67 -10.39
N TYR A 80 -3.83 -9.86 -10.13
CA TYR A 80 -4.94 -10.40 -10.90
C TYR A 80 -6.07 -10.90 -10.00
N THR A 81 -7.27 -10.86 -10.53
CA THR A 81 -8.44 -11.45 -9.88
C THR A 81 -8.87 -12.71 -10.64
N GLU A 82 -9.39 -13.69 -9.92
CA GLU A 82 -9.93 -14.91 -10.50
C GLU A 82 -11.28 -15.26 -9.86
N ASP A 83 -12.29 -15.50 -10.69
CA ASP A 83 -13.61 -15.90 -10.23
C ASP A 83 -13.71 -17.42 -10.01
N LYS A 84 -14.85 -17.91 -9.52
CA LYS A 84 -15.09 -19.33 -9.27
C LYS A 84 -15.11 -20.21 -10.53
N TYR A 85 -15.12 -19.62 -11.72
CA TYR A 85 -15.12 -20.30 -13.00
C TYR A 85 -13.72 -20.31 -13.67
N GLY A 86 -12.72 -19.66 -13.02
CA GLY A 86 -11.38 -19.53 -13.56
C GLY A 86 -11.21 -18.34 -14.53
N ASN A 87 -12.21 -17.46 -14.64
CA ASN A 87 -12.03 -16.24 -15.43
C ASN A 87 -11.10 -15.29 -14.68
N ARG A 88 -10.06 -14.82 -15.37
CA ARG A 88 -9.01 -14.00 -14.82
C ARG A 88 -9.06 -12.60 -15.40
N GLU A 89 -8.90 -11.58 -14.55
CA GLU A 89 -8.73 -10.18 -14.90
C GLU A 89 -7.40 -9.68 -14.34
N GLU A 90 -6.56 -9.09 -15.21
CA GLU A 90 -5.20 -8.67 -14.89
C GLU A 90 -5.07 -7.16 -14.87
N TYR A 91 -4.36 -6.64 -13.87
CA TYR A 91 -4.00 -5.23 -13.74
C TYR A 91 -2.49 -5.13 -13.81
N SER A 92 -1.99 -4.35 -14.79
CA SER A 92 -0.57 -4.29 -15.10
C SER A 92 -0.02 -2.87 -15.05
N CYS A 93 1.29 -2.80 -14.86
CA CYS A 93 2.13 -1.61 -14.98
C CYS A 93 2.90 -1.68 -16.30
N ASP A 94 3.02 -0.56 -17.00
CA ASP A 94 3.82 -0.45 -18.22
C ASP A 94 5.31 -0.16 -17.95
N GLY A 95 5.63 0.24 -16.69
CA GLY A 95 6.98 0.56 -16.26
C GLY A 95 7.48 1.90 -16.76
N THR A 96 6.58 2.85 -17.01
CA THR A 96 6.97 4.18 -17.50
C THR A 96 7.65 5.02 -16.43
N ASN A 97 7.21 4.89 -15.16
CA ASN A 97 7.68 5.69 -14.03
C ASN A 97 8.14 4.82 -12.84
N PRO A 98 9.11 3.90 -13.02
CA PRO A 98 9.54 3.06 -11.91
C PRO A 98 10.22 3.91 -10.84
N LEU A 99 10.02 3.54 -9.56
CA LEU A 99 10.75 4.16 -8.47
C LEU A 99 12.23 3.76 -8.53
N GLU A 100 13.13 4.75 -8.57
CA GLU A 100 14.58 4.53 -8.71
C GLU A 100 15.34 4.57 -7.38
N VAL A 101 14.67 4.95 -6.28
CA VAL A 101 15.26 4.99 -4.94
C VAL A 101 14.81 3.80 -4.09
N PRO A 102 15.58 3.41 -3.07
CA PRO A 102 15.18 2.38 -2.12
C PRO A 102 13.82 2.67 -1.47
N LEU A 103 13.03 1.61 -1.28
CA LEU A 103 11.68 1.66 -0.74
C LEU A 103 11.55 0.77 0.50
N VAL A 104 10.93 1.32 1.54
CA VAL A 104 10.40 0.55 2.68
C VAL A 104 8.91 0.76 2.77
N VAL A 105 8.15 -0.31 3.05
CA VAL A 105 6.70 -0.24 3.27
C VAL A 105 6.38 -0.70 4.68
N LEU A 106 5.79 0.17 5.49
CA LEU A 106 5.28 -0.15 6.82
C LEU A 106 3.90 -0.79 6.71
N VAL A 107 3.73 -1.93 7.36
CA VAL A 107 2.47 -2.70 7.37
C VAL A 107 2.13 -3.20 8.77
N ASP A 108 0.83 -3.40 9.03
CA ASP A 108 0.33 -4.00 10.27
C ASP A 108 -0.88 -4.90 10.03
N GLY A 109 -1.42 -5.52 11.09
CA GLY A 109 -2.60 -6.36 11.03
C GLY A 109 -3.89 -5.67 10.58
N ASN A 110 -3.90 -4.35 10.41
CA ASN A 110 -5.02 -3.57 9.85
C ASN A 110 -4.78 -3.18 8.38
N SER A 111 -3.57 -3.37 7.86
CA SER A 111 -3.27 -3.22 6.43
C SER A 111 -4.00 -4.30 5.65
N ALA A 112 -5.03 -3.92 4.87
CA ALA A 112 -5.93 -4.89 4.26
C ALA A 112 -6.25 -4.57 2.79
N SER A 113 -6.68 -5.57 2.02
CA SER A 113 -7.25 -5.39 0.67
C SER A 113 -6.30 -4.68 -0.29
N ALA A 114 -6.58 -3.42 -0.71
CA ALA A 114 -5.72 -2.63 -1.59
C ALA A 114 -4.31 -2.45 -1.02
N SER A 115 -4.17 -2.27 0.31
CA SER A 115 -2.85 -2.23 0.97
C SER A 115 -2.06 -3.52 0.75
N GLU A 116 -2.73 -4.67 0.76
CA GLU A 116 -2.10 -5.96 0.52
C GLU A 116 -1.75 -6.18 -0.96
N ILE A 117 -2.49 -5.55 -1.89
CA ILE A 117 -2.13 -5.54 -3.31
C ILE A 117 -0.80 -4.81 -3.51
N MET A 118 -0.66 -3.60 -2.95
CA MET A 118 0.59 -2.85 -3.03
C MET A 118 1.74 -3.59 -2.35
N SER A 119 1.56 -4.02 -1.11
CA SER A 119 2.58 -4.74 -0.34
C SER A 119 3.02 -6.03 -1.04
N GLY A 120 2.06 -6.79 -1.58
CA GLY A 120 2.33 -8.03 -2.31
C GLY A 120 3.10 -7.78 -3.61
N ALA A 121 2.76 -6.74 -4.35
CA ALA A 121 3.47 -6.38 -5.57
C ALA A 121 4.90 -5.91 -5.25
N VAL A 122 5.07 -5.02 -4.28
CA VAL A 122 6.40 -4.54 -3.83
C VAL A 122 7.30 -5.72 -3.43
N LYS A 123 6.76 -6.65 -2.62
CA LYS A 123 7.49 -7.84 -2.18
C LYS A 123 7.82 -8.79 -3.32
N ASP A 124 6.85 -9.07 -4.20
CA ASP A 124 7.03 -10.01 -5.30
C ASP A 124 8.07 -9.51 -6.33
N TYR A 125 8.13 -8.20 -6.58
CA TYR A 125 9.16 -7.60 -7.44
C TYR A 125 10.50 -7.39 -6.72
N GLY A 126 10.51 -7.40 -5.39
CA GLY A 126 11.72 -7.14 -4.60
C GLY A 126 12.21 -5.70 -4.73
N ILE A 127 11.33 -4.75 -5.02
CA ILE A 127 11.66 -3.32 -5.14
C ILE A 127 11.66 -2.58 -3.82
N GLY A 128 11.19 -3.23 -2.75
CA GLY A 128 11.13 -2.65 -1.41
C GLY A 128 11.14 -3.71 -0.33
N THR A 129 11.35 -3.27 0.89
CA THR A 129 11.36 -4.10 2.11
C THR A 129 10.13 -3.81 2.95
N LEU A 130 9.36 -4.83 3.31
CA LEU A 130 8.21 -4.70 4.19
C LEU A 130 8.68 -4.77 5.66
N VAL A 131 8.25 -3.80 6.48
CA VAL A 131 8.58 -3.72 7.91
C VAL A 131 7.29 -3.61 8.73
N GLY A 132 7.18 -4.30 9.84
CA GLY A 132 6.02 -4.26 10.74
C GLY A 132 5.50 -5.63 11.10
N THR A 133 4.21 -5.87 11.01
CA THR A 133 3.57 -7.15 11.31
C THR A 133 2.76 -7.69 10.14
N THR A 134 2.40 -8.99 10.16
CA THR A 134 1.61 -9.63 9.11
C THR A 134 0.30 -8.89 8.85
N THR A 135 -0.01 -8.66 7.57
CA THR A 135 -1.23 -7.96 7.16
C THR A 135 -2.51 -8.77 7.40
N TYR A 136 -3.66 -8.14 7.21
CA TYR A 136 -4.97 -8.69 7.59
C TYR A 136 -5.37 -9.99 6.87
N GLY A 137 -5.02 -10.16 5.59
CA GLY A 137 -5.43 -11.33 4.82
C GLY A 137 -6.81 -11.22 4.14
N LYS A 138 -7.16 -10.06 3.55
CA LYS A 138 -8.42 -9.86 2.82
C LYS A 138 -8.22 -9.97 1.31
N GLY A 139 -7.96 -11.19 0.84
CA GLY A 139 -7.72 -11.49 -0.59
C GLY A 139 -9.00 -11.79 -1.40
N ILE A 140 -10.07 -11.01 -1.23
CA ILE A 140 -11.35 -11.21 -1.92
C ILE A 140 -11.92 -9.92 -2.50
N VAL A 141 -12.55 -10.03 -3.67
CA VAL A 141 -13.32 -8.96 -4.31
C VAL A 141 -14.80 -9.15 -4.00
N GLN A 142 -15.46 -8.09 -3.52
CA GLN A 142 -16.88 -8.10 -3.23
C GLN A 142 -17.60 -7.08 -4.10
N ARG A 143 -18.77 -7.46 -4.62
CA ARG A 143 -19.71 -6.56 -5.33
C ARG A 143 -20.98 -6.36 -4.53
N ILE A 144 -21.47 -5.13 -4.54
CA ILE A 144 -22.80 -4.79 -4.04
C ILE A 144 -23.74 -4.86 -5.25
N MET A 145 -24.73 -5.74 -5.16
CA MET A 145 -25.79 -5.90 -6.16
C MET A 145 -27.11 -5.38 -5.60
N GLN A 146 -27.66 -4.34 -6.22
CA GLN A 146 -28.98 -3.82 -5.85
C GLN A 146 -30.06 -4.80 -6.33
N LEU A 147 -31.07 -5.00 -5.48
CA LEU A 147 -32.23 -5.82 -5.75
C LEU A 147 -33.44 -4.92 -6.12
N THR A 148 -34.50 -5.55 -6.65
CA THR A 148 -35.69 -4.83 -7.18
C THR A 148 -36.53 -4.15 -6.10
N ASP A 149 -36.34 -4.52 -4.84
CA ASP A 149 -36.99 -3.96 -3.66
C ASP A 149 -36.19 -2.83 -2.98
N ASN A 150 -35.16 -2.29 -3.64
CA ASN A 150 -34.21 -1.31 -3.13
C ASN A 150 -33.27 -1.82 -2.01
N SER A 151 -33.31 -3.11 -1.70
CA SER A 151 -32.26 -3.73 -0.87
C SER A 151 -31.02 -4.04 -1.71
N ALA A 152 -29.91 -4.42 -1.05
CA ALA A 152 -28.68 -4.79 -1.73
C ALA A 152 -28.05 -6.03 -1.09
N VAL A 153 -27.39 -6.84 -1.90
CA VAL A 153 -26.60 -7.98 -1.45
C VAL A 153 -25.13 -7.74 -1.76
N LYS A 154 -24.26 -7.92 -0.76
CA LYS A 154 -22.81 -7.89 -0.91
C LYS A 154 -22.29 -9.32 -1.10
N LEU A 155 -21.79 -9.62 -2.29
CA LEU A 155 -21.33 -10.95 -2.67
C LEU A 155 -19.84 -10.96 -2.96
N THR A 156 -19.12 -11.98 -2.48
CA THR A 156 -17.76 -12.28 -2.93
C THR A 156 -17.84 -12.88 -4.35
N VAL A 157 -17.18 -12.24 -5.30
CA VAL A 157 -17.22 -12.60 -6.72
C VAL A 157 -15.90 -13.17 -7.24
N SER A 158 -14.76 -12.74 -6.66
CA SER A 158 -13.43 -13.18 -7.07
C SER A 158 -12.47 -13.20 -5.89
N LYS A 159 -11.34 -13.87 -6.06
CA LYS A 159 -10.16 -13.73 -5.21
C LYS A 159 -9.11 -12.96 -5.98
N TYR A 160 -8.21 -12.27 -5.28
CA TYR A 160 -7.05 -11.69 -5.93
C TYR A 160 -5.74 -12.34 -5.46
N TYR A 161 -4.77 -12.24 -6.33
CA TYR A 161 -3.49 -12.89 -6.23
C TYR A 161 -2.38 -11.90 -6.55
N THR A 162 -1.26 -12.02 -5.86
CA THR A 162 -0.06 -11.23 -6.13
C THR A 162 0.52 -11.56 -7.51
N PRO A 163 1.47 -10.78 -8.04
CA PRO A 163 2.13 -11.06 -9.32
C PRO A 163 2.67 -12.48 -9.44
N LYS A 164 3.23 -13.04 -8.36
CA LYS A 164 3.73 -14.43 -8.32
C LYS A 164 2.66 -15.48 -8.10
N GLY A 165 1.39 -15.10 -8.00
CA GLY A 165 0.26 -16.01 -7.87
C GLY A 165 -0.06 -16.44 -6.44
N ASN A 166 0.45 -15.73 -5.43
CA ASN A 166 0.15 -16.03 -4.04
C ASN A 166 -1.26 -15.51 -3.67
N ASN A 167 -2.08 -16.39 -3.11
CA ASN A 167 -3.37 -15.99 -2.54
C ASN A 167 -3.16 -15.55 -1.10
N ILE A 168 -3.51 -14.31 -0.80
CA ILE A 168 -3.33 -13.71 0.53
C ILE A 168 -4.54 -13.90 1.45
N HIS A 169 -5.67 -14.46 0.93
CA HIS A 169 -6.91 -14.55 1.70
C HIS A 169 -6.76 -15.44 2.95
N LYS A 170 -7.02 -14.87 4.13
CA LYS A 170 -6.86 -15.46 5.47
C LYS A 170 -5.43 -15.83 5.86
N ILE A 171 -4.45 -15.39 5.08
CA ILE A 171 -3.02 -15.62 5.33
C ILE A 171 -2.34 -14.29 5.66
N GLY A 172 -2.63 -13.24 4.86
CA GLY A 172 -1.91 -11.98 4.89
C GLY A 172 -0.59 -12.03 4.14
N ILE A 173 0.17 -10.97 4.27
CA ILE A 173 1.53 -10.85 3.76
C ILE A 173 2.45 -10.66 4.96
N GLU A 174 3.36 -11.58 5.16
CA GLU A 174 4.39 -11.48 6.18
C GLU A 174 5.40 -10.39 5.80
N PRO A 175 5.78 -9.49 6.74
CA PRO A 175 6.84 -8.52 6.48
C PRO A 175 8.19 -9.22 6.30
N ASP A 176 9.16 -8.52 5.70
CA ASP A 176 10.54 -9.00 5.58
C ASP A 176 11.32 -8.76 6.88
N VAL A 177 10.93 -7.71 7.61
CA VAL A 177 11.46 -7.39 8.94
C VAL A 177 10.29 -7.28 9.92
N GLU A 178 10.13 -8.30 10.77
CA GLU A 178 9.05 -8.34 11.76
C GLU A 178 9.39 -7.45 12.96
N VAL A 179 8.49 -6.50 13.26
CA VAL A 179 8.60 -5.57 14.39
C VAL A 179 7.23 -5.34 14.97
N GLU A 180 7.00 -5.80 16.19
CA GLU A 180 5.78 -5.48 16.95
C GLU A 180 5.77 -4.00 17.37
N PHE A 181 4.60 -3.38 17.30
CA PHE A 181 4.45 -1.98 17.73
C PHE A 181 4.52 -1.88 19.26
N ASP A 182 5.44 -1.05 19.75
CA ASP A 182 5.57 -0.76 21.18
C ASP A 182 4.63 0.38 21.57
N ALA A 183 3.39 0.01 21.91
CA ALA A 183 2.39 0.99 22.33
C ALA A 183 2.76 1.69 23.64
N GLN A 184 3.56 1.07 24.51
CA GLN A 184 3.98 1.67 25.76
C GLN A 184 4.99 2.81 25.50
N ALA A 185 6.03 2.57 24.74
CA ALA A 185 7.02 3.57 24.36
C ALA A 185 6.36 4.73 23.60
N TYR A 186 5.42 4.41 22.68
CA TYR A 186 4.70 5.43 21.93
C TYR A 186 3.87 6.38 22.83
N VAL A 187 3.22 5.84 23.87
CA VAL A 187 2.42 6.65 24.83
C VAL A 187 3.31 7.42 25.80
N GLU A 188 4.46 6.85 26.20
CA GLU A 188 5.36 7.47 27.19
C GLU A 188 6.14 8.67 26.62
N ASP A 189 6.68 8.52 25.43
CA ASP A 189 7.60 9.52 24.85
C ASP A 189 7.40 9.80 23.35
N GLY A 190 6.39 9.18 22.70
CA GLY A 190 6.09 9.35 21.29
C GLY A 190 6.99 8.51 20.36
N THR A 191 7.75 7.56 20.90
CA THR A 191 8.66 6.72 20.10
C THR A 191 7.87 5.72 19.25
N ASP A 192 7.96 5.85 17.93
CA ASP A 192 7.49 4.87 16.95
C ASP A 192 8.64 3.92 16.59
N ASN A 193 8.71 2.78 17.27
CA ASN A 193 9.76 1.80 17.08
C ASN A 193 9.72 1.13 15.70
N GLN A 194 8.54 0.99 15.09
CA GLN A 194 8.41 0.45 13.73
C GLN A 194 8.92 1.46 12.68
N LEU A 195 8.58 2.75 12.81
CA LEU A 195 9.10 3.80 11.94
C LEU A 195 10.62 3.93 12.09
N ASN A 196 11.13 3.90 13.32
CA ASN A 196 12.57 3.93 13.57
C ASN A 196 13.28 2.75 12.87
N LYS A 197 12.70 1.55 12.93
CA LYS A 197 13.26 0.38 12.23
C LYS A 197 13.17 0.52 10.71
N ALA A 198 12.08 1.10 10.19
CA ALA A 198 11.94 1.37 8.76
C ALA A 198 13.03 2.36 8.26
N MET A 199 13.32 3.41 9.04
CA MET A 199 14.40 4.35 8.73
C MET A 199 15.77 3.67 8.74
N GLU A 200 16.06 2.82 9.73
CA GLU A 200 17.30 2.04 9.80
C GLU A 200 17.46 1.15 8.56
N VAL A 201 16.43 0.37 8.20
CA VAL A 201 16.43 -0.49 7.02
C VAL A 201 16.60 0.31 5.73
N LEU A 202 15.93 1.46 5.62
CA LEU A 202 16.06 2.32 4.45
C LEU A 202 17.46 2.90 4.33
N GLN A 203 18.05 3.33 5.45
CA GLN A 203 19.42 3.87 5.49
C GLN A 203 20.46 2.82 5.08
N GLU A 204 20.29 1.56 5.51
CA GLU A 204 21.13 0.45 5.07
C GLU A 204 21.06 0.26 3.54
N LYS A 205 19.87 0.32 2.97
CA LYS A 205 19.61 0.17 1.53
C LYS A 205 20.16 1.33 0.69
N MET A 206 20.13 2.55 1.22
CA MET A 206 20.71 3.73 0.56
C MET A 206 22.24 3.69 0.52
N ALA A 207 22.88 2.88 1.38
CA ALA A 207 24.32 2.73 1.45
C ALA A 207 24.88 1.61 0.55
N GLU A 208 24.02 0.76 -0.03
CA GLU A 208 24.39 -0.32 -0.98
C GLU A 208 24.61 0.23 -2.39
#